data_9551e9622af760ff4bddf11506a56227
#
_entry.id   9551e9622af760ff4bddf11506a56227
#
_cell.length_a   1.000
_cell.length_b   1.000
_cell.length_c   1.000
_cell.angle_alpha   90.00
_cell.angle_beta   90.00
_cell.angle_gamma   90.00
#
_symmetry.space_group_name_H-M   'P 1'
#
loop_
_entity.id
_entity.type
_entity.pdbx_description
1 polymer ?
#
loop_
_entity_poly.entity_id
_entity_poly.type
_entity_poly.pdbx_seq_one_letter_code
_entity_poly.pdbx_strand_id
1 'polypeptide(L)' 'MGLMTEYEGWEFLRTKPSEGSVIETLGLPDSVWLSNNDSIKFLYYFIDQIQDYNLIEVNSITNNVSGFEWD' A
#
# COMPACT_ATOMS: atom_id res chain seq x y z
N MET A 1 -2.40 6.03 17.51
CA MET A 1 -2.19 6.60 16.18
C MET A 1 -3.50 6.74 15.44
N GLY A 2 -3.72 7.89 14.84
CA GLY A 2 -4.94 8.10 14.08
C GLY A 2 -4.91 7.34 12.75
N LEU A 3 -6.08 6.90 12.32
CA LEU A 3 -6.20 6.27 11.01
C LEU A 3 -6.39 7.35 9.95
N MET A 4 -5.76 7.15 8.79
CA MET A 4 -5.97 8.04 7.68
C MET A 4 -7.37 7.85 7.12
N THR A 5 -8.00 8.93 6.68
CA THR A 5 -9.25 8.80 5.94
C THR A 5 -8.94 8.22 4.56
N GLU A 6 -9.99 7.76 3.86
CA GLU A 6 -9.83 7.27 2.49
C GLU A 6 -9.15 8.31 1.62
N TYR A 7 -9.60 9.57 1.74
CA TYR A 7 -9.05 10.65 0.96
C TYR A 7 -7.58 10.89 1.26
N GLU A 8 -7.21 10.90 2.54
CA GLU A 8 -5.82 11.11 2.94
C GLU A 8 -4.93 9.98 2.44
N GLY A 9 -5.40 8.74 2.57
CA GLY A 9 -4.67 7.60 2.06
C GLY A 9 -4.45 7.68 0.56
N TRP A 10 -5.49 8.03 -0.17
CA TRP A 10 -5.43 8.16 -1.61
C TRP A 10 -4.45 9.27 -2.02
N GLU A 11 -4.54 10.44 -1.36
CA GLU A 11 -3.64 11.56 -1.64
C GLU A 11 -2.19 11.21 -1.35
N PHE A 12 -1.96 10.48 -0.26
CA PHE A 12 -0.61 10.03 0.09
C PHE A 12 -0.05 9.09 -0.96
N LEU A 13 -0.84 8.10 -1.37
CA LEU A 13 -0.36 7.08 -2.29
C LEU A 13 -0.16 7.59 -3.71
N ARG A 14 -0.93 8.58 -4.14
CA ARG A 14 -0.79 9.12 -5.48
C ARG A 14 0.54 9.87 -5.67
N THR A 15 1.22 10.22 -4.59
CA THR A 15 2.54 10.84 -4.68
C THR A 15 3.64 9.82 -4.93
N LYS A 16 3.28 8.53 -5.01
CA LYS A 16 4.19 7.41 -5.25
C LYS A 16 5.31 7.38 -4.22
N PRO A 17 4.96 7.27 -2.92
CA PRO A 17 5.96 7.23 -1.86
C PRO A 17 6.77 5.95 -1.92
N SER A 18 7.88 5.91 -1.19
CA SER A 18 8.68 4.69 -1.09
C SER A 18 7.97 3.67 -0.21
N GLU A 19 8.35 2.40 -0.36
CA GLU A 19 7.81 1.33 0.48
C GLU A 19 8.03 1.65 1.97
N GLY A 20 9.21 2.16 2.31
CA GLY A 20 9.49 2.53 3.69
C GLY A 20 8.54 3.58 4.22
N SER A 21 8.22 4.58 3.41
CA SER A 21 7.26 5.62 3.79
C SER A 21 5.86 5.05 3.98
N VAL A 22 5.46 4.09 3.14
CA VAL A 22 4.17 3.42 3.26
C VAL A 22 4.10 2.66 4.60
N ILE A 23 5.11 1.87 4.91
CA ILE A 23 5.16 1.10 6.14
C ILE A 23 5.14 2.04 7.36
N GLU A 24 5.90 3.12 7.30
CA GLU A 24 5.98 4.07 8.39
C GLU A 24 4.65 4.80 8.62
N THR A 25 3.93 5.10 7.55
CA THR A 25 2.68 5.85 7.62
C THR A 25 1.47 4.95 7.91
N LEU A 26 1.38 3.81 7.25
CA LEU A 26 0.23 2.92 7.34
C LEU A 26 0.46 1.72 8.26
N GLY A 27 1.69 1.47 8.66
CA GLY A 27 2.03 0.30 9.45
C GLY A 27 2.34 -0.90 8.56
N LEU A 28 2.59 -2.05 9.18
CA LEU A 28 2.88 -3.27 8.44
C LEU A 28 1.63 -3.79 7.75
N PRO A 29 1.75 -4.26 6.52
CA PRO A 29 0.60 -4.85 5.81
C PRO A 29 0.19 -6.18 6.43
N ASP A 30 -1.05 -6.56 6.20
CA ASP A 30 -1.56 -7.86 6.68
C ASP A 30 -0.99 -9.02 5.87
N SER A 31 -0.73 -8.78 4.58
CA SER A 31 -0.14 -9.78 3.70
C SER A 31 0.75 -9.11 2.68
N VAL A 32 1.76 -9.83 2.22
CA VAL A 32 2.67 -9.36 1.19
C VAL A 32 2.83 -10.48 0.15
N TRP A 33 2.68 -10.13 -1.11
CA TRP A 33 2.83 -11.07 -2.22
C TRP A 33 3.75 -10.48 -3.28
N LEU A 34 4.48 -11.37 -3.97
CA LEU A 34 5.34 -10.95 -5.07
C LEU A 34 4.76 -11.48 -6.37
N SER A 35 4.93 -10.70 -7.44
CA SER A 35 4.54 -11.15 -8.77
C SER A 35 5.45 -12.29 -9.22
N ASN A 36 5.08 -12.96 -10.32
CA ASN A 36 5.82 -14.14 -10.81
C ASN A 36 7.30 -13.89 -11.05
N ASN A 37 7.65 -12.67 -11.46
CA ASN A 37 9.05 -12.31 -11.75
C ASN A 37 9.66 -11.44 -10.64
N ASP A 38 8.97 -11.33 -9.50
CA ASP A 38 9.40 -10.53 -8.35
C ASP A 38 9.61 -9.06 -8.65
N SER A 39 9.05 -8.56 -9.76
CA SER A 39 9.22 -7.14 -10.12
C SER A 39 8.23 -6.23 -9.39
N ILE A 40 7.10 -6.78 -8.94
CA ILE A 40 6.08 -6.02 -8.22
C ILE A 40 5.78 -6.72 -6.91
N LYS A 41 5.75 -5.94 -5.84
CA LYS A 41 5.36 -6.42 -4.52
C LYS A 41 3.97 -5.87 -4.21
N PHE A 42 3.08 -6.74 -3.79
CA PHE A 42 1.70 -6.37 -3.44
C PHE A 42 1.56 -6.33 -1.93
N LEU A 43 1.18 -5.18 -1.40
CA LEU A 43 0.92 -5.00 0.03
C LEU A 43 -0.59 -4.97 0.24
N TYR A 44 -1.10 -5.89 1.06
CA TYR A 44 -2.53 -5.99 1.34
C TYR A 44 -2.80 -5.47 2.75
N TYR A 45 -3.70 -4.49 2.85
CA TYR A 45 -4.12 -3.93 4.13
C TYR A 45 -5.60 -4.21 4.32
N PHE A 46 -5.93 -4.98 5.34
CA PHE A 46 -7.33 -5.29 5.63
C PHE A 46 -7.98 -4.10 6.33
N ILE A 47 -9.14 -3.69 5.84
CA ILE A 47 -9.89 -2.56 6.37
C ILE A 47 -11.19 -3.08 6.98
N ASP A 48 -11.29 -3.03 8.30
CA ASP A 48 -12.43 -3.56 9.02
C ASP A 48 -13.75 -2.89 8.62
N GLN A 49 -13.70 -1.59 8.37
CA GLN A 49 -14.91 -0.81 8.08
C GLN A 49 -15.61 -1.29 6.81
N ILE A 50 -14.85 -1.77 5.84
CA ILE A 50 -15.43 -2.25 4.58
C ILE A 50 -15.31 -3.77 4.43
N GLN A 51 -14.70 -4.46 5.40
CA GLN A 51 -14.50 -5.90 5.39
C GLN A 51 -13.81 -6.37 4.11
N ASP A 52 -12.80 -5.64 3.68
CA ASP A 52 -12.09 -5.92 2.44
C ASP A 52 -10.66 -5.42 2.53
N TYR A 53 -9.84 -5.80 1.57
CA TYR A 53 -8.45 -5.40 1.52
C TYR A 53 -8.25 -4.24 0.55
N ASN A 54 -7.38 -3.33 0.96
CA ASN A 54 -6.84 -2.33 0.05
C ASN A 54 -5.48 -2.83 -0.41
N LEU A 55 -5.14 -2.55 -1.66
CA LEU A 55 -3.95 -3.08 -2.30
C LEU A 55 -3.02 -1.95 -2.70
N ILE A 56 -1.73 -2.14 -2.39
CA ILE A 56 -0.70 -1.20 -2.81
C ILE A 56 0.35 -1.99 -3.58
N GLU A 57 0.67 -1.52 -4.80
CA GLU A 57 1.68 -2.14 -5.64
C GLU A 57 2.97 -1.35 -5.54
N VAL A 58 4.05 -2.02 -5.17
CA VAL A 58 5.36 -1.41 -5.03
C VAL A 58 6.29 -2.01 -6.07
N ASN A 59 6.97 -1.16 -6.83
CA ASN A 59 7.98 -1.61 -7.78
C ASN A 59 9.20 -2.07 -7.00
N SER A 60 9.58 -3.34 -7.15
CA SER A 60 10.68 -3.93 -6.40
C SER A 60 12.04 -3.34 -6.76
N ILE A 61 12.16 -2.76 -7.94
CA ILE A 61 13.43 -2.19 -8.40
C ILE A 61 13.63 -0.80 -7.81
N THR A 62 12.59 0.03 -7.84
CA THR A 62 12.66 1.41 -7.35
C THR A 62 12.27 1.54 -5.89
N ASN A 63 11.57 0.53 -5.35
CA ASN A 63 10.98 0.53 -4.00
C ASN A 63 9.96 1.63 -3.80
N ASN A 64 9.37 2.11 -4.88
CA ASN A 64 8.32 3.14 -4.82
C ASN A 64 6.98 2.56 -5.24
N VAL A 65 5.91 3.16 -4.71
CA VAL A 65 4.55 2.77 -5.10
C VAL A 65 4.38 3.03 -6.58
N SER A 66 3.90 2.03 -7.31
CA SER A 66 3.63 2.14 -8.75
C SER A 66 2.14 2.13 -9.06
N GLY A 67 1.33 1.68 -8.11
CA GLY A 67 -0.12 1.67 -8.29
C GLY A 67 -0.78 1.29 -6.98
N PHE A 68 -2.09 1.46 -6.91
CA PHE A 68 -2.83 1.08 -5.70
C PHE A 68 -4.33 1.03 -6.00
N GLU A 69 -5.04 0.24 -5.18
CA GLU A 69 -6.50 0.25 -5.12
C GLU A 69 -6.87 0.58 -3.69
N TRP A 70 -7.28 1.81 -3.47
CA TRP A 70 -7.57 2.33 -2.13
C TRP A 70 -8.97 2.91 -2.09
N ASP A 71 -9.85 2.25 -1.37
CA ASP A 71 -11.25 2.68 -1.21
C ASP A 71 -11.46 3.49 0.06
#